data_dd89330af5273d987cbef8ac48f0e01e
#
_entry.id   dd89330af5273d987cbef8ac48f0e01e
#
_cell.length_a   1.000
_cell.length_b   1.000
_cell.length_c   1.000
_cell.angle_alpha   90.00
_cell.angle_beta   90.00
_cell.angle_gamma   90.00
#
_symmetry.space_group_name_H-M   'P 1'
#
loop_
_entity.id
_entity.type
_entity.pdbx_description
1 polymer ?
#
loop_
_entity_poly.entity_id
_entity_poly.type
_entity_poly.pdbx_seq_one_letter_code
_entity_poly.pdbx_strand_id
1 'polypeptide(L)'
;MAGKFEITKKGDGTFTFEFLIDEKAVGKSPVFDKEDACKRGVKAVKKNSRMKVQNTLQNDEEKTNPKYLVEQNGDKVKYTLFLQTGAVALEGEADDEAQALEIIEKIGNNANAAQMTMAEVVLSENEQKQIRIDKLKALQDAGKDPFEITLATQTHHSDEIKAHFDELEE
;
A
#
# COMPACT_ATOMS: atom_id res chain seq x y z
N MET A 1 -20.63 0.14 -10.97
CA MET A 1 -19.46 -0.44 -10.28
C MET A 1 -18.49 0.67 -9.99
N ALA A 2 -18.02 0.82 -8.74
CA ALA A 2 -17.14 1.93 -8.38
C ALA A 2 -15.71 1.37 -8.25
N GLY A 3 -14.78 1.90 -9.02
CA GLY A 3 -13.35 1.62 -8.87
C GLY A 3 -12.78 2.38 -7.66
N LYS A 4 -11.75 1.81 -7.00
CA LYS A 4 -11.05 2.42 -5.88
C LYS A 4 -9.54 2.19 -6.03
N PHE A 5 -8.73 3.24 -5.80
CA PHE A 5 -7.30 3.11 -5.62
C PHE A 5 -6.99 3.05 -4.13
N GLU A 6 -6.40 1.98 -3.68
CA GLU A 6 -6.00 1.80 -2.29
C GLU A 6 -4.49 1.89 -2.17
N ILE A 7 -4.00 2.93 -1.49
CA ILE A 7 -2.57 3.14 -1.24
C ILE A 7 -2.20 2.47 0.07
N THR A 8 -1.16 1.65 0.05
CA THR A 8 -0.62 0.96 1.21
C THR A 8 0.79 1.44 1.49
N LYS A 9 1.07 1.84 2.73
CA LYS A 9 2.42 2.07 3.24
C LYS A 9 2.98 0.75 3.74
N LYS A 10 4.15 0.35 3.25
CA LYS A 10 4.87 -0.85 3.71
C LYS A 10 5.69 -0.56 4.96
N GLY A 11 6.07 -1.60 5.69
CA GLY A 11 6.88 -1.51 6.91
C GLY A 11 8.27 -0.89 6.70
N ASP A 12 8.83 -0.98 5.50
CA ASP A 12 10.10 -0.35 5.08
C ASP A 12 9.96 1.15 4.75
N GLY A 13 8.75 1.72 4.88
CA GLY A 13 8.46 3.12 4.57
C GLY A 13 8.14 3.42 3.12
N THR A 14 8.17 2.42 2.24
CA THR A 14 7.76 2.55 0.83
C THR A 14 6.25 2.50 0.67
N PHE A 15 5.77 2.87 -0.53
CA PHE A 15 4.35 2.95 -0.84
C PHE A 15 4.06 2.17 -2.12
N THR A 16 2.90 1.51 -2.14
CA THR A 16 2.33 0.90 -3.34
C THR A 16 0.86 1.25 -3.41
N PHE A 17 0.23 1.11 -4.57
CA PHE A 17 -1.22 1.12 -4.64
C PHE A 17 -1.74 -0.07 -5.43
N GLU A 18 -2.95 -0.46 -5.13
CA GLU A 18 -3.74 -1.41 -5.89
C GLU A 18 -4.97 -0.72 -6.45
N PHE A 19 -5.37 -1.12 -7.64
CA PHE A 19 -6.65 -0.70 -8.21
C PHE A 19 -7.66 -1.82 -8.02
N LEU A 20 -8.73 -1.52 -7.30
CA LEU A 20 -9.79 -2.45 -6.98
C LEU A 20 -11.05 -2.11 -7.78
N ILE A 21 -11.72 -3.14 -8.28
CA ILE A 21 -13.07 -3.08 -8.85
C ILE A 21 -13.90 -4.13 -8.13
N ASP A 22 -15.02 -3.72 -7.53
CA ASP A 22 -15.86 -4.60 -6.71
C ASP A 22 -15.07 -5.36 -5.64
N GLU A 23 -14.19 -4.62 -4.94
CA GLU A 23 -13.30 -5.10 -3.86
C GLU A 23 -12.23 -6.13 -4.30
N LYS A 24 -12.13 -6.44 -5.60
CA LYS A 24 -11.08 -7.29 -6.16
C LYS A 24 -9.94 -6.44 -6.72
N ALA A 25 -8.72 -6.73 -6.32
CA ALA A 25 -7.54 -6.12 -6.92
C ALA A 25 -7.38 -6.58 -8.37
N VAL A 26 -7.44 -5.62 -9.28
CA VAL A 26 -7.30 -5.85 -10.73
C VAL A 26 -5.99 -5.28 -11.27
N GLY A 27 -5.17 -4.70 -10.43
CA GLY A 27 -3.84 -4.21 -10.83
C GLY A 27 -3.11 -3.60 -9.66
N LYS A 28 -1.81 -3.70 -9.68
CA LYS A 28 -0.90 -3.16 -8.67
C LYS A 28 0.13 -2.23 -9.29
N SER A 29 0.62 -1.30 -8.50
CA SER A 29 1.67 -0.36 -8.90
C SER A 29 3.06 -0.92 -8.64
N PRO A 30 4.10 -0.33 -9.25
CA PRO A 30 5.46 -0.40 -8.74
C PRO A 30 5.56 0.16 -7.32
N VAL A 31 6.72 -0.05 -6.70
CA VAL A 31 7.06 0.51 -5.38
C VAL A 31 7.49 1.97 -5.52
N PHE A 32 7.05 2.84 -4.60
CA PHE A 32 7.42 4.25 -4.53
C PHE A 32 8.05 4.57 -3.18
N ASP A 33 9.10 5.37 -3.17
CA ASP A 33 9.80 5.80 -1.95
C ASP A 33 9.02 6.84 -1.13
N LYS A 34 8.04 7.51 -1.74
CA LYS A 34 7.26 8.61 -1.12
C LYS A 34 5.79 8.50 -1.47
N GLU A 35 4.95 8.87 -0.50
CA GLU A 35 3.49 8.92 -0.68
C GLU A 35 3.06 9.81 -1.86
N ASP A 36 3.66 10.99 -2.01
CA ASP A 36 3.34 11.89 -3.11
C ASP A 36 3.71 11.31 -4.48
N ALA A 37 4.77 10.50 -4.56
CA ALA A 37 5.13 9.79 -5.79
C ALA A 37 4.09 8.72 -6.12
N CYS A 38 3.62 7.98 -5.12
CA CYS A 38 2.55 7.00 -5.24
C CYS A 38 1.24 7.67 -5.71
N LYS A 39 0.84 8.80 -5.09
CA LYS A 39 -0.33 9.59 -5.51
C LYS A 39 -0.22 10.10 -6.95
N ARG A 40 0.99 10.51 -7.39
CA ARG A 40 1.23 10.85 -8.80
C ARG A 40 1.10 9.64 -9.72
N GLY A 41 1.53 8.46 -9.27
CA GLY A 41 1.33 7.20 -9.98
C GLY A 41 -0.16 6.91 -10.21
N VAL A 42 -1.01 7.06 -9.19
CA VAL A 42 -2.47 6.92 -9.34
C VAL A 42 -3.02 7.91 -10.38
N LYS A 43 -2.61 9.19 -10.34
CA LYS A 43 -3.03 10.18 -11.34
C LYS A 43 -2.58 9.80 -12.76
N ALA A 44 -1.40 9.22 -12.90
CA ALA A 44 -0.89 8.74 -14.20
C ALA A 44 -1.74 7.57 -14.72
N VAL A 45 -2.12 6.61 -13.88
CA VAL A 45 -3.04 5.52 -14.27
C VAL A 45 -4.38 6.09 -14.71
N LYS A 46 -4.99 7.01 -13.94
CA LYS A 46 -6.26 7.65 -14.31
C LYS A 46 -6.18 8.29 -15.69
N LYS A 47 -5.11 9.04 -15.95
CA LYS A 47 -4.90 9.73 -17.25
C LYS A 47 -4.72 8.76 -18.42
N ASN A 48 -4.08 7.61 -18.18
CA ASN A 48 -3.70 6.66 -19.23
C ASN A 48 -4.55 5.38 -19.22
N SER A 49 -5.63 5.31 -18.45
CA SER A 49 -6.45 4.10 -18.28
C SER A 49 -7.12 3.61 -19.56
N ARG A 50 -7.28 4.46 -20.59
CA ARG A 50 -7.93 4.15 -21.88
C ARG A 50 -6.93 4.11 -23.04
N MET A 51 -5.69 3.71 -22.79
CA MET A 51 -4.69 3.61 -23.85
C MET A 51 -4.91 2.37 -24.72
N LYS A 52 -4.32 2.41 -25.92
CA LYS A 52 -4.35 1.28 -26.85
C LYS A 52 -3.71 0.04 -26.23
N VAL A 53 -4.21 -1.11 -26.65
CA VAL A 53 -3.69 -2.41 -26.23
C VAL A 53 -2.78 -2.95 -27.34
N GLN A 54 -1.59 -3.41 -26.98
CA GLN A 54 -0.74 -4.27 -27.78
C GLN A 54 -0.82 -5.68 -27.22
N ASN A 55 -1.36 -6.60 -28.02
CA ASN A 55 -1.54 -7.98 -27.62
C ASN A 55 -0.53 -8.87 -28.35
N THR A 56 0.51 -9.29 -27.66
CA THR A 56 1.56 -10.14 -28.25
C THR A 56 1.09 -11.57 -28.53
N LEU A 57 0.00 -12.02 -27.88
CA LEU A 57 -0.58 -13.32 -28.13
C LEU A 57 -1.27 -13.40 -29.52
N GLN A 58 -1.67 -12.24 -30.06
CA GLN A 58 -2.26 -12.12 -31.39
C GLN A 58 -1.26 -11.59 -32.44
N ASN A 59 0.04 -11.53 -32.09
CA ASN A 59 1.08 -10.95 -32.95
C ASN A 59 0.78 -9.51 -33.38
N ASP A 60 0.15 -8.71 -32.52
CA ASP A 60 -0.06 -7.30 -32.78
C ASP A 60 1.26 -6.58 -33.09
N GLU A 61 1.22 -5.64 -34.02
CA GLU A 61 2.35 -4.77 -34.30
C GLU A 61 2.75 -3.97 -33.06
N GLU A 62 4.04 -3.67 -32.95
CA GLU A 62 4.56 -2.89 -31.83
C GLU A 62 3.92 -1.49 -31.81
N LYS A 63 3.31 -1.14 -30.67
CA LYS A 63 2.66 0.15 -30.46
C LYS A 63 3.53 1.02 -29.56
N THR A 64 3.62 2.29 -29.89
CA THR A 64 4.34 3.28 -29.07
C THR A 64 3.63 3.56 -27.74
N ASN A 65 4.38 3.88 -26.70
CA ASN A 65 3.85 4.30 -25.41
C ASN A 65 3.09 5.65 -25.51
N PRO A 66 2.10 5.90 -24.63
CA PRO A 66 1.60 4.98 -23.60
C PRO A 66 0.70 3.88 -24.19
N LYS A 67 0.78 2.69 -23.62
CA LYS A 67 0.03 1.52 -24.08
C LYS A 67 -0.20 0.50 -22.96
N TYR A 68 -1.17 -0.37 -23.14
CA TYR A 68 -1.20 -1.66 -22.46
C TYR A 68 -0.43 -2.70 -23.27
N LEU A 69 0.39 -3.49 -22.61
CA LEU A 69 1.02 -4.68 -23.19
C LEU A 69 0.36 -5.90 -22.54
N VAL A 70 -0.10 -6.83 -23.39
CA VAL A 70 -0.63 -8.13 -22.99
C VAL A 70 0.30 -9.22 -23.49
N GLU A 71 0.81 -10.04 -22.61
CA GLU A 71 1.82 -11.07 -22.90
C GLU A 71 1.61 -12.33 -22.06
N GLN A 72 2.11 -13.48 -22.57
CA GLN A 72 2.07 -14.72 -21.81
C GLN A 72 3.09 -14.68 -20.66
N ASN A 73 2.65 -15.12 -19.48
CA ASN A 73 3.49 -15.24 -18.29
C ASN A 73 3.25 -16.59 -17.61
N GLY A 74 3.96 -17.62 -18.07
CA GLY A 74 3.72 -19.00 -17.64
C GLY A 74 2.31 -19.47 -18.04
N ASP A 75 1.54 -19.94 -17.06
CA ASP A 75 0.14 -20.39 -17.26
C ASP A 75 -0.88 -19.25 -17.24
N LYS A 76 -0.43 -18.00 -16.99
CA LYS A 76 -1.27 -16.81 -16.92
C LYS A 76 -0.93 -15.80 -18.00
N VAL A 77 -1.82 -14.84 -18.17
CA VAL A 77 -1.62 -13.69 -19.05
C VAL A 77 -1.38 -12.45 -18.21
N LYS A 78 -0.25 -11.80 -18.43
CA LYS A 78 0.12 -10.53 -17.78
C LYS A 78 -0.32 -9.36 -18.65
N TYR A 79 -0.85 -8.32 -18.01
CA TYR A 79 -1.09 -7.04 -18.66
C TYR A 79 -0.39 -5.92 -17.88
N THR A 80 0.25 -5.01 -18.63
CA THR A 80 1.06 -3.93 -18.07
C THR A 80 0.71 -2.62 -18.76
N LEU A 81 0.37 -1.58 -17.99
CA LEU A 81 0.20 -0.23 -18.49
C LEU A 81 1.54 0.51 -18.46
N PHE A 82 2.07 0.85 -19.61
CA PHE A 82 3.26 1.68 -19.78
C PHE A 82 2.89 3.14 -19.97
N LEU A 83 3.63 4.03 -19.30
CA LEU A 83 3.57 5.48 -19.51
C LEU A 83 4.39 5.90 -20.73
N GLN A 84 4.24 7.16 -21.16
CA GLN A 84 5.01 7.72 -22.28
C GLN A 84 6.53 7.55 -22.12
N THR A 85 7.02 7.55 -20.89
CA THR A 85 8.45 7.36 -20.54
C THR A 85 8.93 5.92 -20.62
N GLY A 86 8.04 4.95 -20.85
CA GLY A 86 8.33 3.53 -20.75
C GLY A 86 8.24 2.97 -19.31
N ALA A 87 7.97 3.81 -18.32
CA ALA A 87 7.79 3.35 -16.94
C ALA A 87 6.47 2.60 -16.78
N VAL A 88 6.47 1.56 -15.94
CA VAL A 88 5.27 0.83 -15.54
C VAL A 88 4.41 1.69 -14.63
N ALA A 89 3.13 1.81 -14.95
CA ALA A 89 2.16 2.52 -14.11
C ALA A 89 1.26 1.56 -13.33
N LEU A 90 0.87 0.46 -13.95
CA LEU A 90 0.00 -0.57 -13.38
C LEU A 90 0.31 -1.90 -14.06
N GLU A 91 0.30 -2.98 -13.30
CA GLU A 91 0.41 -4.34 -13.81
C GLU A 91 -0.58 -5.26 -13.12
N GLY A 92 -1.01 -6.32 -13.83
CA GLY A 92 -1.87 -7.35 -13.29
C GLY A 92 -1.77 -8.64 -14.09
N GLU A 93 -2.43 -9.66 -13.60
CA GLU A 93 -2.49 -10.98 -14.24
C GLU A 93 -3.93 -11.45 -14.37
N ALA A 94 -4.18 -12.25 -15.39
CA ALA A 94 -5.46 -12.89 -15.67
C ALA A 94 -5.23 -14.37 -16.01
N ASP A 95 -6.29 -15.17 -15.95
CA ASP A 95 -6.18 -16.59 -16.25
C ASP A 95 -6.06 -16.86 -17.76
N ASP A 96 -6.62 -15.96 -18.56
CA ASP A 96 -6.57 -16.04 -20.03
C ASP A 96 -6.56 -14.64 -20.67
N GLU A 97 -6.38 -14.61 -21.99
CA GLU A 97 -6.36 -13.40 -22.81
C GLU A 97 -7.69 -12.62 -22.76
N ALA A 98 -8.81 -13.32 -22.83
CA ALA A 98 -10.13 -12.69 -22.85
C ALA A 98 -10.39 -11.95 -21.52
N GLN A 99 -10.04 -12.59 -20.42
CA GLN A 99 -10.12 -11.98 -19.08
C GLN A 99 -9.18 -10.79 -18.94
N ALA A 100 -7.95 -10.86 -19.47
CA ALA A 100 -7.01 -9.72 -19.44
C ALA A 100 -7.58 -8.50 -20.17
N LEU A 101 -8.15 -8.70 -21.36
CA LEU A 101 -8.77 -7.64 -22.14
C LEU A 101 -10.02 -7.07 -21.47
N GLU A 102 -10.85 -7.91 -20.88
CA GLU A 102 -12.02 -7.47 -20.09
C GLU A 102 -11.61 -6.62 -18.87
N ILE A 103 -10.55 -7.03 -18.15
CA ILE A 103 -10.02 -6.27 -17.02
C ILE A 103 -9.49 -4.90 -17.49
N ILE A 104 -8.73 -4.85 -18.59
CA ILE A 104 -8.23 -3.59 -19.15
C ILE A 104 -9.39 -2.64 -19.50
N GLU A 105 -10.46 -3.17 -20.11
CA GLU A 105 -11.66 -2.39 -20.42
C GLU A 105 -12.33 -1.86 -19.14
N LYS A 106 -12.47 -2.71 -18.11
CA LYS A 106 -13.00 -2.30 -16.80
C LYS A 106 -12.13 -1.23 -16.14
N ILE A 107 -10.80 -1.34 -16.22
CA ILE A 107 -9.88 -0.30 -15.73
C ILE A 107 -10.15 1.01 -16.47
N GLY A 108 -10.25 0.99 -17.80
CA GLY A 108 -10.54 2.15 -18.63
C GLY A 108 -11.84 2.86 -18.26
N ASN A 109 -12.86 2.09 -17.92
CA ASN A 109 -14.17 2.63 -17.59
C ASN A 109 -14.28 3.16 -16.16
N ASN A 110 -13.52 2.64 -15.22
CA ASN A 110 -13.67 2.94 -13.79
C ASN A 110 -12.54 3.81 -13.20
N ALA A 111 -11.32 3.77 -13.73
CA ALA A 111 -10.16 4.41 -13.12
C ALA A 111 -10.29 5.93 -12.98
N ASN A 112 -10.88 6.60 -13.96
CA ASN A 112 -10.97 8.07 -13.95
C ASN A 112 -11.83 8.59 -12.80
N ALA A 113 -12.96 7.94 -12.53
CA ALA A 113 -13.90 8.30 -11.46
C ALA A 113 -13.54 7.67 -10.11
N ALA A 114 -12.57 6.76 -10.07
CA ALA A 114 -12.21 6.00 -8.87
C ALA A 114 -11.70 6.92 -7.74
N GLN A 115 -12.12 6.61 -6.52
CA GLN A 115 -11.62 7.29 -5.33
C GLN A 115 -10.24 6.76 -4.95
N MET A 116 -9.46 7.61 -4.26
CA MET A 116 -8.15 7.25 -3.72
C MET A 116 -8.28 7.20 -2.19
N THR A 117 -7.93 6.08 -1.60
CA THR A 117 -7.96 5.86 -0.16
C THR A 117 -6.60 5.36 0.32
N MET A 118 -6.27 5.63 1.58
CA MET A 118 -5.14 4.99 2.25
C MET A 118 -5.67 3.72 2.90
N ALA A 119 -5.01 2.59 2.65
CA ALA A 119 -5.27 1.39 3.42
C ALA A 119 -4.82 1.60 4.86
N GLU A 120 -5.64 1.17 5.79
CA GLU A 120 -5.22 1.08 7.18
C GLU A 120 -4.13 -0.01 7.26
N VAL A 121 -2.93 0.38 7.70
CA VAL A 121 -1.82 -0.58 7.80
C VAL A 121 -2.10 -1.50 8.97
N VAL A 122 -2.74 -2.62 8.71
CA VAL A 122 -2.78 -3.72 9.67
C VAL A 122 -1.41 -4.40 9.63
N LEU A 123 -0.51 -3.96 10.52
CA LEU A 123 0.79 -4.60 10.71
C LEU A 123 0.55 -6.04 11.16
N SER A 124 1.21 -7.00 10.53
CA SER A 124 1.22 -8.37 10.99
C SER A 124 1.77 -8.45 12.43
N GLU A 125 1.41 -9.49 13.17
CA GLU A 125 1.93 -9.69 14.55
C GLU A 125 3.46 -9.64 14.61
N ASN A 126 4.13 -10.18 13.60
CA ASN A 126 5.59 -10.17 13.50
C ASN A 126 6.15 -8.76 13.28
N GLU A 127 5.53 -7.95 12.43
CA GLU A 127 5.93 -6.56 12.20
C GLU A 127 5.71 -5.70 13.43
N GLN A 128 4.58 -5.89 14.13
CA GLN A 128 4.32 -5.20 15.40
C GLN A 128 5.35 -5.58 16.48
N LYS A 129 5.70 -6.88 16.55
CA LYS A 129 6.73 -7.37 17.47
C LYS A 129 8.10 -6.78 17.16
N GLN A 130 8.48 -6.72 15.88
CA GLN A 130 9.76 -6.13 15.46
C GLN A 130 9.84 -4.65 15.81
N ILE A 131 8.80 -3.87 15.55
CA ILE A 131 8.74 -2.44 15.92
C ILE A 131 8.89 -2.24 17.43
N ARG A 132 8.30 -3.13 18.24
CA ARG A 132 8.45 -3.07 19.72
C ARG A 132 9.89 -3.39 20.16
N ILE A 133 10.52 -4.38 19.53
CA ILE A 133 11.92 -4.74 19.79
C ILE A 133 12.85 -3.58 19.39
N ASP A 134 12.64 -2.97 18.23
CA ASP A 134 13.46 -1.85 17.75
C ASP A 134 13.32 -0.61 18.64
N LYS A 135 12.10 -0.30 19.12
CA LYS A 135 11.87 0.76 20.09
C LYS A 135 12.53 0.49 21.44
N LEU A 136 12.47 -0.74 21.91
CA LEU A 136 13.15 -1.13 23.16
C LEU A 136 14.66 -0.95 23.03
N LYS A 137 15.23 -1.43 21.92
CA LYS A 137 16.66 -1.31 21.63
C LYS A 137 17.11 0.15 21.57
N ALA A 138 16.34 1.01 20.92
CA ALA A 138 16.60 2.45 20.85
C ALA A 138 16.56 3.12 22.25
N LEU A 139 15.68 2.67 23.15
CA LEU A 139 15.62 3.15 24.53
C LEU A 139 16.83 2.67 25.34
N GLN A 140 17.25 1.44 25.18
CA GLN A 140 18.45 0.88 25.83
C GLN A 140 19.70 1.59 25.35
N ASP A 141 19.87 1.81 24.05
CA ASP A 141 21.00 2.54 23.45
C ASP A 141 21.04 4.01 23.93
N ALA A 142 19.89 4.60 24.24
CA ALA A 142 19.78 5.93 24.83
C ALA A 142 19.99 5.98 26.35
N GLY A 143 20.34 4.85 26.98
CA GLY A 143 20.54 4.73 28.44
C GLY A 143 19.25 4.87 29.26
N LYS A 144 18.11 4.57 28.66
CA LYS A 144 16.77 4.60 29.28
C LYS A 144 16.11 3.23 29.22
N ASP A 145 16.78 2.19 29.73
CA ASP A 145 16.21 0.86 29.74
C ASP A 145 15.02 0.80 30.70
N PRO A 146 13.79 0.57 30.22
CA PRO A 146 12.62 0.48 31.06
C PRO A 146 12.63 -0.72 32.00
N PHE A 147 13.53 -1.68 31.80
CA PHE A 147 13.66 -2.89 32.63
C PHE A 147 14.76 -2.78 33.69
N GLU A 148 15.60 -1.73 33.69
CA GLU A 148 16.58 -1.47 34.76
C GLU A 148 15.91 -0.97 36.04
N ILE A 149 14.74 -0.37 35.94
CA ILE A 149 13.98 0.10 37.12
C ILE A 149 13.16 -1.08 37.67
N THR A 150 13.78 -1.94 38.44
CA THR A 150 13.13 -3.11 39.07
C THR A 150 12.49 -2.81 40.41
N LEU A 151 12.75 -1.63 41.00
CA LEU A 151 12.20 -1.19 42.29
C LEU A 151 11.55 0.20 42.11
N ALA A 152 10.23 0.22 42.17
CA ALA A 152 9.50 1.47 42.43
C ALA A 152 9.49 1.70 43.94
N THR A 153 10.09 2.80 44.37
CA THR A 153 9.96 3.22 45.76
C THR A 153 8.52 3.70 45.96
N GLN A 154 7.76 2.91 46.72
CA GLN A 154 6.39 3.30 47.07
C GLN A 154 6.48 4.50 48.03
N THR A 155 6.03 5.67 47.61
CA THR A 155 6.11 6.89 48.39
C THR A 155 4.94 7.06 49.35
N HIS A 156 3.77 6.48 49.02
CA HIS A 156 2.58 6.56 49.86
C HIS A 156 1.79 5.25 49.76
N HIS A 157 1.17 4.85 50.89
CA HIS A 157 0.19 3.78 50.91
C HIS A 157 -1.23 4.32 50.71
N SER A 158 -2.13 3.55 50.16
CA SER A 158 -3.51 3.97 49.86
C SER A 158 -4.28 4.40 51.12
N ASP A 159 -3.92 3.86 52.28
CA ASP A 159 -4.54 4.21 53.55
C ASP A 159 -4.07 5.57 54.05
N GLU A 160 -2.81 5.95 53.81
CA GLU A 160 -2.24 7.28 54.08
C GLU A 160 -2.87 8.34 53.18
N ILE A 161 -3.03 8.05 51.91
CA ILE A 161 -3.69 8.93 50.92
C ILE A 161 -5.16 9.19 51.35
N LYS A 162 -5.87 8.15 51.77
CA LYS A 162 -7.26 8.29 52.23
C LYS A 162 -7.39 9.07 53.56
N ALA A 163 -6.40 8.94 54.45
CA ALA A 163 -6.40 9.66 55.71
C ALA A 163 -6.10 11.16 55.60
N HIS A 164 -5.33 11.55 54.53
CA HIS A 164 -4.88 12.92 54.27
C HIS A 164 -5.42 13.48 52.94
N PHE A 165 -6.53 12.95 52.48
CA PHE A 165 -7.09 13.32 51.18
C PHE A 165 -7.40 14.81 51.07
N ASP A 166 -7.97 15.39 52.16
CA ASP A 166 -8.33 16.79 52.24
C ASP A 166 -7.12 17.75 52.25
N GLU A 167 -5.92 17.26 52.63
CA GLU A 167 -4.67 18.06 52.64
C GLU A 167 -3.94 17.99 51.27
N LEU A 168 -4.33 17.11 50.38
CA LEU A 168 -3.73 16.90 49.05
C LEU A 168 -4.49 17.64 47.93
N GLU A 169 -5.62 18.27 48.24
CA GLU A 169 -6.43 19.07 47.29
C GLU A 169 -6.06 20.57 47.28
N GLU A 170 -5.01 21.05 47.95
CA GLU A 170 -4.58 22.44 47.88
C GLU A 170 -3.59 22.71 46.71
#